data_266daa13effb21561c75ef56a39e6310
#
_entry.id   266daa13effb21561c75ef56a39e6310
#
_cell.length_a   1.000
_cell.length_b   1.000
_cell.length_c   1.000
_cell.angle_alpha   90.00
_cell.angle_beta   90.00
_cell.angle_gamma   90.00
#
_symmetry.space_group_name_H-M   'P 1'
#
loop_
_entity.id
_entity.type
_entity.pdbx_description
1 polymer ?
#
loop_
_entity_poly.entity_id
_entity_poly.type
_entity_poly.pdbx_seq_one_letter_code
_entity_poly.pdbx_strand_id
1 'polypeptide(L)'
;MKKYLLSIALISIMSLEINAHVDHYSKYNYLEYELFRNNKSIGYHTYKFQRKGEDLIINNDVSFKISKLGVNLYKYSAQGVEKYKNGKFSGFNSKTNQNKKEKYVKITVDPTDENLVIDGSSFKGKVN
;
A
#
# COMPACT_ATOMS: atom_id res chain seq x y z
N MET A 1 -39.32 -24.39 -16.34
CA MET A 1 -38.06 -24.15 -17.07
C MET A 1 -37.73 -22.65 -17.28
N LYS A 2 -38.68 -21.80 -17.62
CA LYS A 2 -38.36 -20.35 -17.83
C LYS A 2 -37.88 -19.58 -16.58
N LYS A 3 -38.21 -20.03 -15.36
CA LYS A 3 -37.76 -19.37 -14.11
C LYS A 3 -36.30 -19.59 -13.78
N TYR A 4 -35.70 -20.70 -14.19
CA TYR A 4 -34.30 -21.03 -13.92
C TYR A 4 -33.33 -20.35 -14.90
N LEU A 5 -33.77 -20.08 -16.12
CA LEU A 5 -32.97 -19.32 -17.10
C LEU A 5 -32.72 -17.87 -16.68
N LEU A 6 -33.70 -17.25 -15.99
CA LEU A 6 -33.54 -15.88 -15.49
C LEU A 6 -32.55 -15.80 -14.32
N SER A 7 -32.52 -16.83 -13.46
CA SER A 7 -31.56 -16.90 -12.33
C SER A 7 -30.11 -17.13 -12.79
N ILE A 8 -29.90 -17.89 -13.85
CA ILE A 8 -28.56 -18.12 -14.42
C ILE A 8 -28.05 -16.86 -15.11
N ALA A 9 -28.92 -16.10 -15.81
CA ALA A 9 -28.54 -14.84 -16.43
C ALA A 9 -28.15 -13.77 -15.38
N LEU A 10 -28.79 -13.77 -14.22
CA LEU A 10 -28.49 -12.81 -13.13
C LEU A 10 -27.14 -13.09 -12.45
N ILE A 11 -26.73 -14.36 -12.35
CA ILE A 11 -25.43 -14.76 -11.77
C ILE A 11 -24.27 -14.43 -12.70
N SER A 12 -24.49 -14.46 -14.02
CA SER A 12 -23.46 -14.13 -15.02
C SER A 12 -23.10 -12.63 -15.07
N ILE A 13 -23.91 -11.76 -14.49
CA ILE A 13 -23.68 -10.30 -14.50
C ILE A 13 -22.84 -9.86 -13.28
N MET A 14 -22.63 -10.72 -12.29
CA MET A 14 -21.92 -10.38 -11.06
C MET A 14 -20.42 -10.71 -11.06
N SER A 15 -19.85 -11.15 -12.16
CA SER A 15 -18.38 -11.20 -12.32
C SER A 15 -17.81 -9.84 -12.73
N LEU A 16 -18.07 -8.82 -11.93
CA LEU A 16 -17.29 -7.59 -11.98
C LEU A 16 -15.94 -7.93 -11.35
N GLU A 17 -14.94 -8.05 -12.20
CA GLU A 17 -13.56 -8.09 -11.75
C GLU A 17 -13.31 -6.84 -10.92
N ILE A 18 -13.15 -7.03 -9.61
CA ILE A 18 -12.67 -5.98 -8.72
C ILE A 18 -11.17 -5.85 -9.00
N ASN A 19 -10.83 -5.12 -10.04
CA ASN A 19 -9.48 -4.63 -10.20
C ASN A 19 -9.21 -3.66 -9.06
N ALA A 20 -8.35 -4.03 -8.12
CA ALA A 20 -7.88 -3.15 -7.07
C ALA A 20 -7.09 -2.00 -7.72
N HIS A 21 -7.70 -0.83 -7.78
CA HIS A 21 -7.34 0.24 -8.69
C HIS A 21 -6.21 1.12 -8.19
N VAL A 22 -5.03 0.89 -8.70
CA VAL A 22 -3.98 1.92 -8.77
C VAL A 22 -4.39 3.01 -9.78
N ASP A 23 -5.29 2.72 -10.70
CA ASP A 23 -5.77 3.61 -11.76
C ASP A 23 -6.47 4.88 -11.27
N HIS A 24 -7.10 4.87 -10.09
CA HIS A 24 -7.71 6.07 -9.49
C HIS A 24 -6.70 7.20 -9.26
N TYR A 25 -5.43 6.87 -9.10
CA TYR A 25 -4.36 7.83 -8.87
C TYR A 25 -3.56 8.20 -10.12
N SER A 26 -4.00 7.73 -11.31
CA SER A 26 -3.30 7.98 -12.58
C SER A 26 -3.10 9.45 -12.93
N LYS A 27 -3.97 10.33 -12.42
CA LYS A 27 -3.92 11.78 -12.60
C LYS A 27 -2.88 12.49 -11.72
N TYR A 28 -2.41 11.84 -10.68
CA TYR A 28 -1.57 12.47 -9.66
C TYR A 28 -0.14 11.98 -9.75
N ASN A 29 0.80 12.91 -9.62
CA ASN A 29 2.22 12.61 -9.42
C ASN A 29 2.62 12.73 -7.96
N TYR A 30 1.81 13.41 -7.17
CA TYR A 30 2.04 13.64 -5.75
C TYR A 30 0.71 13.78 -5.02
N LEU A 31 0.62 13.17 -3.85
CA LEU A 31 -0.49 13.32 -2.91
C LEU A 31 0.10 13.56 -1.52
N GLU A 32 -0.53 14.45 -0.77
CA GLU A 32 -0.20 14.72 0.61
C GLU A 32 -1.46 14.75 1.46
N TYR A 33 -1.43 14.04 2.56
CA TYR A 33 -2.47 14.00 3.57
C TYR A 33 -1.92 14.53 4.88
N GLU A 34 -2.56 15.55 5.43
CA GLU A 34 -2.30 15.98 6.79
C GLU A 34 -3.04 15.06 7.77
N LEU A 35 -2.33 14.58 8.78
CA LEU A 35 -2.88 13.64 9.76
C LEU A 35 -3.34 14.40 11.01
N PHE A 36 -4.59 14.16 11.40
CA PHE A 36 -5.19 14.80 12.56
C PHE A 36 -5.55 13.80 13.65
N ARG A 37 -5.38 14.24 14.89
CA ARG A 37 -5.91 13.58 16.09
C ARG A 37 -6.54 14.61 17.01
N ASN A 38 -7.80 14.43 17.39
CA ASN A 38 -8.55 15.37 18.22
C ASN A 38 -8.44 16.82 17.69
N ASN A 39 -8.68 16.99 16.37
CA ASN A 39 -8.61 18.26 15.65
C ASN A 39 -7.25 18.98 15.70
N LYS A 40 -6.19 18.27 16.06
CA LYS A 40 -4.81 18.79 16.01
C LYS A 40 -4.02 18.03 14.96
N SER A 41 -3.30 18.77 14.12
CA SER A 41 -2.34 18.18 13.19
C SER A 41 -1.24 17.45 13.97
N ILE A 42 -0.96 16.21 13.58
CA ILE A 42 0.06 15.37 14.20
C ILE A 42 1.18 14.99 13.23
N GLY A 43 0.97 15.16 11.93
CA GLY A 43 1.95 14.82 10.90
C GLY A 43 1.37 14.71 9.51
N TYR A 44 2.10 14.06 8.62
CA TYR A 44 1.79 13.96 7.19
C TYR A 44 2.00 12.55 6.66
N HIS A 45 1.26 12.23 5.60
CA HIS A 45 1.46 11.06 4.77
C HIS A 45 1.51 11.48 3.30
N THR A 46 2.60 11.21 2.63
CA THR A 46 2.82 11.60 1.24
C THR A 46 3.01 10.39 0.34
N TYR A 47 2.59 10.55 -0.91
CA TYR A 47 2.81 9.59 -1.99
C TYR A 47 3.39 10.32 -3.21
N LYS A 48 4.45 9.79 -3.76
CA LYS A 48 5.07 10.27 -4.99
C LYS A 48 5.04 9.15 -6.03
N PHE A 49 4.37 9.42 -7.14
CA PHE A 49 4.20 8.47 -8.24
C PHE A 49 5.18 8.80 -9.37
N GLN A 50 6.01 7.84 -9.72
CA GLN A 50 6.95 7.94 -10.85
C GLN A 50 6.57 6.89 -11.89
N ARG A 51 6.19 7.35 -13.08
CA ARG A 51 5.75 6.50 -14.18
C ARG A 51 6.75 6.56 -15.33
N LYS A 52 7.08 5.39 -15.89
CA LYS A 52 7.90 5.26 -17.08
C LYS A 52 7.30 4.16 -17.96
N GLY A 53 6.54 4.55 -19.00
CA GLY A 53 5.72 3.61 -19.76
C GLY A 53 4.68 2.95 -18.85
N GLU A 54 4.63 1.64 -18.81
CA GLU A 54 3.74 0.84 -17.96
C GLU A 54 4.33 0.53 -16.58
N ASP A 55 5.55 0.99 -16.31
CA ASP A 55 6.20 0.81 -15.02
C ASP A 55 5.79 1.94 -14.06
N LEU A 56 5.56 1.60 -12.80
CA LEU A 56 5.19 2.54 -11.76
C LEU A 56 6.03 2.29 -10.50
N ILE A 57 6.59 3.36 -9.95
CA ILE A 57 7.21 3.38 -8.64
C ILE A 57 6.43 4.34 -7.76
N ILE A 58 5.99 3.86 -6.61
CA ILE A 58 5.30 4.66 -5.60
C ILE A 58 6.21 4.78 -4.39
N ASN A 59 6.65 6.01 -4.09
CA ASN A 59 7.33 6.31 -2.85
C ASN A 59 6.31 6.85 -1.87
N ASN A 60 6.19 6.23 -0.71
CA ASN A 60 5.37 6.73 0.38
C ASN A 60 6.25 7.12 1.57
N ASP A 61 5.87 8.18 2.23
CA ASP A 61 6.52 8.68 3.44
C ASP A 61 5.43 9.10 4.42
N VAL A 62 5.48 8.57 5.62
CA VAL A 62 4.58 8.93 6.70
C VAL A 62 5.37 9.30 7.94
N SER A 63 5.02 10.41 8.55
CA SER A 63 5.64 10.86 9.79
C SER A 63 4.61 11.55 10.67
N PHE A 64 4.51 11.11 11.91
CA PHE A 64 3.66 11.77 12.89
C PHE A 64 4.20 11.62 14.32
N LYS A 65 3.77 12.54 15.16
CA LYS A 65 4.06 12.51 16.60
C LYS A 65 2.82 12.83 17.41
N ILE A 66 2.68 12.16 18.53
CA ILE A 66 1.64 12.41 19.52
C ILE A 66 2.31 12.98 20.75
N SER A 67 1.90 14.20 21.13
CA SER A 67 2.45 14.88 22.28
C SER A 67 1.33 15.27 23.24
N LYS A 68 1.63 15.30 24.54
CA LYS A 68 0.73 15.80 25.60
C LYS A 68 1.55 16.67 26.56
N LEU A 69 1.08 17.88 26.84
CA LEU A 69 1.76 18.85 27.73
C LEU A 69 3.24 19.08 27.35
N GLY A 70 3.52 19.17 26.04
CA GLY A 70 4.90 19.38 25.56
C GLY A 70 5.79 18.14 25.53
N VAL A 71 5.31 17.01 26.05
CA VAL A 71 6.06 15.74 26.05
C VAL A 71 5.63 14.87 24.87
N ASN A 72 6.59 14.37 24.10
CA ASN A 72 6.35 13.42 23.02
C ASN A 72 6.07 12.04 23.61
N LEU A 73 4.83 11.57 23.47
CA LEU A 73 4.39 10.25 23.92
C LEU A 73 4.65 9.16 22.88
N TYR A 74 4.57 9.52 21.59
CA TYR A 74 4.74 8.58 20.51
C TYR A 74 5.28 9.27 19.26
N LYS A 75 6.26 8.68 18.63
CA LYS A 75 6.84 9.14 17.36
C LYS A 75 6.88 7.97 16.40
N TYR A 76 6.39 8.21 15.19
CA TYR A 76 6.35 7.25 14.10
C TYR A 76 6.84 7.88 12.82
N SER A 77 7.69 7.16 12.09
CA SER A 77 8.02 7.48 10.70
C SER A 77 8.19 6.18 9.93
N ALA A 78 7.72 6.17 8.70
CA ALA A 78 7.94 5.06 7.79
C ALA A 78 8.15 5.59 6.38
N GLN A 79 9.06 4.94 5.66
CA GLN A 79 9.32 5.18 4.24
C GLN A 79 9.15 3.86 3.51
N GLY A 80 8.41 3.88 2.41
CA GLY A 80 8.14 2.72 1.59
C GLY A 80 8.35 3.01 0.12
N VAL A 81 8.79 2.00 -0.62
CA VAL A 81 8.89 2.02 -2.08
C VAL A 81 8.18 0.79 -2.61
N GLU A 82 7.13 1.01 -3.36
CA GLU A 82 6.34 -0.01 -4.03
C GLU A 82 6.60 0.07 -5.53
N LYS A 83 6.76 -1.09 -6.18
CA LYS A 83 7.13 -1.18 -7.58
C LYS A 83 6.14 -2.05 -8.35
N TYR A 84 5.73 -1.56 -9.50
CA TYR A 84 4.94 -2.27 -10.48
C TYR A 84 5.70 -2.30 -11.80
N LYS A 85 5.68 -3.44 -12.48
CA LYS A 85 6.27 -3.65 -13.79
C LYS A 85 5.19 -4.16 -14.74
N ASN A 86 4.97 -3.46 -15.86
CA ASN A 86 3.88 -3.78 -16.78
C ASN A 86 2.53 -3.96 -16.08
N GLY A 87 2.20 -3.05 -15.13
CA GLY A 87 0.96 -3.09 -14.36
C GLY A 87 0.89 -4.17 -13.27
N LYS A 88 1.90 -5.04 -13.13
CA LYS A 88 1.94 -6.08 -12.09
C LYS A 88 2.84 -5.68 -10.94
N PHE A 89 2.44 -5.99 -9.71
CA PHE A 89 3.28 -5.81 -8.53
C PHE A 89 4.61 -6.55 -8.69
N SER A 90 5.73 -5.89 -8.42
CA SER A 90 7.07 -6.46 -8.57
C SER A 90 7.93 -6.37 -7.32
N GLY A 91 7.52 -5.60 -6.33
CA GLY A 91 8.25 -5.54 -5.07
C GLY A 91 7.86 -4.39 -4.18
N PHE A 92 8.23 -4.52 -2.91
CA PHE A 92 8.04 -3.51 -1.87
C PHE A 92 9.21 -3.51 -0.90
N ASN A 93 9.64 -2.34 -0.51
CA ASN A 93 10.58 -2.16 0.58
C ASN A 93 10.09 -1.07 1.51
N SER A 94 10.14 -1.30 2.80
CA SER A 94 9.87 -0.26 3.79
C SER A 94 10.83 -0.30 4.96
N LYS A 95 11.06 0.88 5.53
CA LYS A 95 11.72 1.09 6.81
C LYS A 95 10.80 1.90 7.70
N THR A 96 10.65 1.45 8.93
CA THR A 96 9.78 2.09 9.93
C THR A 96 10.59 2.35 11.18
N ASN A 97 10.44 3.56 11.74
CA ASN A 97 10.96 3.88 13.06
C ASN A 97 9.76 4.19 13.98
N GLN A 98 9.59 3.39 14.99
CA GLN A 98 8.52 3.50 15.98
C GLN A 98 9.15 3.69 17.37
N ASN A 99 9.12 4.90 17.90
CA ASN A 99 9.74 5.23 19.19
C ASN A 99 11.20 4.75 19.28
N LYS A 100 12.02 5.06 18.26
CA LYS A 100 13.42 4.64 18.12
C LYS A 100 13.63 3.14 17.86
N LYS A 101 12.58 2.34 17.70
CA LYS A 101 12.68 0.94 17.25
C LYS A 101 12.58 0.89 15.75
N GLU A 102 13.62 0.44 15.10
CA GLU A 102 13.63 0.26 13.65
C GLU A 102 13.06 -1.11 13.26
N LYS A 103 12.26 -1.09 12.21
CA LYS A 103 11.67 -2.27 11.59
C LYS A 103 11.78 -2.13 10.08
N TYR A 104 11.77 -3.26 9.36
CA TYR A 104 11.74 -3.27 7.91
C TYR A 104 10.83 -4.38 7.39
N VAL A 105 10.38 -4.19 6.15
CA VAL A 105 9.72 -5.21 5.34
C VAL A 105 10.27 -5.11 3.93
N LYS A 106 10.66 -6.25 3.37
CA LYS A 106 11.01 -6.41 1.97
C LYS A 106 10.12 -7.50 1.37
N ILE A 107 9.45 -7.20 0.27
CA ILE A 107 8.62 -8.15 -0.47
C ILE A 107 9.17 -8.24 -1.89
N THR A 108 9.40 -9.45 -2.36
CA THR A 108 9.77 -9.75 -3.74
C THR A 108 8.84 -10.79 -4.30
N VAL A 109 8.71 -10.85 -5.62
CA VAL A 109 7.96 -11.89 -6.32
C VAL A 109 8.94 -13.00 -6.71
N ASP A 110 8.63 -14.24 -6.36
CA ASP A 110 9.41 -15.40 -6.79
C ASP A 110 9.18 -15.62 -8.30
N PRO A 111 10.25 -15.65 -9.11
CA PRO A 111 10.10 -15.78 -10.55
C PRO A 111 9.62 -17.17 -11.01
N THR A 112 9.61 -18.16 -10.12
CA THR A 112 9.26 -19.54 -10.48
C THR A 112 7.77 -19.84 -10.33
N ASP A 113 7.11 -19.25 -9.35
CA ASP A 113 5.72 -19.55 -8.99
C ASP A 113 4.87 -18.29 -8.73
N GLU A 114 5.45 -17.11 -8.96
CA GLU A 114 4.82 -15.80 -8.75
C GLU A 114 4.36 -15.53 -7.30
N ASN A 115 4.74 -16.36 -6.34
CA ASN A 115 4.43 -16.17 -4.92
C ASN A 115 5.24 -15.00 -4.33
N LEU A 116 4.71 -14.41 -3.27
CA LEU A 116 5.39 -13.33 -2.56
C LEU A 116 6.38 -13.91 -1.55
N VAL A 117 7.62 -13.45 -1.62
CA VAL A 117 8.65 -13.73 -0.63
C VAL A 117 8.78 -12.52 0.28
N ILE A 118 8.51 -12.70 1.56
CA ILE A 118 8.52 -11.64 2.57
C ILE A 118 9.73 -11.84 3.48
N ASP A 119 10.53 -10.80 3.61
CA ASP A 119 11.62 -10.68 4.58
C ASP A 119 11.36 -9.42 5.43
N GLY A 120 10.97 -9.60 6.66
CA GLY A 120 10.63 -8.50 7.55
C GLY A 120 11.05 -8.76 8.99
N SER A 121 11.07 -7.69 9.77
CA SER A 121 11.44 -7.74 11.19
C SER A 121 10.53 -8.64 12.03
N SER A 122 9.27 -8.82 11.61
CA SER A 122 8.27 -9.58 12.37
C SER A 122 7.83 -10.87 11.69
N PHE A 123 8.15 -11.04 10.40
CA PHE A 123 7.75 -12.21 9.63
C PHE A 123 8.74 -12.45 8.50
N LYS A 124 9.09 -13.71 8.27
CA LYS A 124 9.86 -14.17 7.10
C LYS A 124 9.19 -15.41 6.55
N GLY A 125 8.93 -15.42 5.25
CA GLY A 125 8.28 -16.57 4.62
C GLY A 125 7.80 -16.29 3.20
N LYS A 126 7.18 -17.30 2.62
CA LYS A 126 6.59 -17.25 1.28
C LYS A 126 5.07 -17.40 1.42
N VAL A 127 4.33 -16.57 0.69
CA VAL A 127 2.86 -16.56 0.70
C VAL A 127 2.33 -16.48 -0.74
N ASN A 128 1.15 -17.06 -0.93
CA ASN A 128 0.44 -17.07 -2.21
C ASN A 128 -0.36 -15.76 -2.38
#